data_3ca44b7e521de9c44401cdadd171d860
#
_entry.id   3ca44b7e521de9c44401cdadd171d860
#
_cell.length_a   1.000
_cell.length_b   1.000
_cell.length_c   1.000
_cell.angle_alpha   90.00
_cell.angle_beta   90.00
_cell.angle_gamma   90.00
#
_symmetry.space_group_name_H-M   'P 1'
#
loop_
_entity.id
_entity.type
_entity.pdbx_description
1 polymer ?
#
loop_
_entity_poly.entity_id
_entity_poly.type
_entity_poly.pdbx_seq_one_letter_code
_entity_poly.pdbx_strand_id
1 'polypeptide(L)'
;LRCYQYEGHFRHLRDLYEKGELTSAINRVVEDINHRFTLEVLSQDWKSHDLGISASNLRRDRKNPTDILDRIDLALVTDSLRKLLEIRNRAEQTVALDDVHAAEIKEYLDLLDLTREIDVLHLPDVSTKSSRTVIAQPGLRYAQADALIRSLLLDETFSALSLAERTAVQQRVLTEIKGRMLEDIVLLETKLANPKKQVFVLQFPVGEFDMVVFDPEAGSCRIFEIKHS
;
A
#
# COMPACT_ATOMS: atom_id res chain seq x y z
N LEU A 1 -3.34 19.60 19.22
CA LEU A 1 -3.57 21.01 19.60
C LEU A 1 -2.49 21.98 19.08
N ARG A 2 -1.48 21.49 18.32
CA ARG A 2 -0.50 22.35 17.62
C ARG A 2 -1.12 23.16 16.48
N CYS A 3 -2.28 22.74 15.96
CA CYS A 3 -3.01 23.37 14.87
C CYS A 3 -3.41 24.84 15.12
N TYR A 4 -3.42 25.27 16.36
CA TYR A 4 -3.83 26.64 16.75
C TYR A 4 -2.66 27.60 17.01
N GLN A 5 -1.41 27.17 16.83
CA GLN A 5 -0.25 27.97 17.17
C GLN A 5 0.12 29.04 16.13
N TYR A 6 -0.37 28.91 14.88
CA TYR A 6 -0.07 29.86 13.79
C TYR A 6 -1.33 30.15 12.98
N GLU A 7 -1.67 31.40 12.77
CA GLU A 7 -2.85 31.85 11.98
C GLU A 7 -2.84 31.36 10.51
N GLY A 8 -1.68 31.06 9.95
CA GLY A 8 -1.54 30.56 8.58
C GLY A 8 -1.52 29.05 8.44
N HIS A 9 -1.53 28.32 9.55
CA HIS A 9 -1.45 26.85 9.52
C HIS A 9 -2.79 26.26 9.07
N PHE A 10 -2.74 25.26 8.15
CA PHE A 10 -3.93 24.67 7.55
C PHE A 10 -4.90 25.65 6.88
N ARG A 11 -4.36 26.72 6.26
CA ARG A 11 -5.16 27.71 5.57
C ARG A 11 -6.01 27.10 4.46
N HIS A 12 -5.43 26.19 3.67
CA HIS A 12 -6.12 25.54 2.55
C HIS A 12 -7.17 24.55 3.05
N LEU A 13 -6.93 23.84 4.16
CA LEU A 13 -7.96 23.01 4.80
C LEU A 13 -9.15 23.83 5.27
N ARG A 14 -8.92 25.03 5.80
CA ARG A 14 -10.00 25.94 6.18
C ARG A 14 -10.79 26.41 4.97
N ASP A 15 -10.12 26.75 3.88
CA ASP A 15 -10.79 27.14 2.63
C ASP A 15 -11.67 26.01 2.08
N LEU A 16 -11.19 24.76 2.15
CA LEU A 16 -11.98 23.57 1.79
C LEU A 16 -13.19 23.38 2.73
N TYR A 17 -13.00 23.61 4.02
CA TYR A 17 -14.10 23.53 5.01
C TYR A 17 -15.18 24.58 4.72
N GLU A 18 -14.79 25.83 4.45
CA GLU A 18 -15.72 26.92 4.11
C GLU A 18 -16.51 26.67 2.82
N LYS A 19 -15.92 25.93 1.87
CA LYS A 19 -16.58 25.47 0.63
C LYS A 19 -17.42 24.20 0.81
N GLY A 20 -17.38 23.54 1.97
CA GLY A 20 -18.05 22.27 2.20
C GLY A 20 -17.37 21.07 1.51
N GLU A 21 -16.14 21.20 1.06
CA GLU A 21 -15.39 20.22 0.28
C GLU A 21 -14.38 19.40 1.12
N LEU A 22 -14.14 19.77 2.38
CA LEU A 22 -13.10 19.18 3.22
C LEU A 22 -13.22 17.68 3.35
N THR A 23 -14.43 17.14 3.61
CA THR A 23 -14.63 15.70 3.77
C THR A 23 -14.31 14.94 2.49
N SER A 24 -14.74 15.47 1.34
CA SER A 24 -14.45 14.87 0.03
C SER A 24 -12.95 14.92 -0.29
N ALA A 25 -12.27 16.00 0.07
CA ALA A 25 -10.84 16.15 -0.12
C ALA A 25 -10.03 15.17 0.76
N ILE A 26 -10.39 15.02 2.04
CA ILE A 26 -9.75 14.05 2.94
C ILE A 26 -9.97 12.62 2.42
N ASN A 27 -11.20 12.26 2.08
CA ASN A 27 -11.51 10.94 1.52
C ASN A 27 -10.67 10.66 0.27
N ARG A 28 -10.55 11.65 -0.62
CA ARG A 28 -9.74 11.53 -1.83
C ARG A 28 -8.28 11.23 -1.55
N VAL A 29 -7.66 11.92 -0.57
CA VAL A 29 -6.27 11.65 -0.18
C VAL A 29 -6.12 10.25 0.43
N VAL A 30 -7.05 9.84 1.29
CA VAL A 30 -7.05 8.50 1.91
C VAL A 30 -7.24 7.41 0.84
N GLU A 31 -8.13 7.62 -0.12
CA GLU A 31 -8.33 6.72 -1.26
C GLU A 31 -7.06 6.61 -2.11
N ASP A 32 -6.41 7.74 -2.44
CA ASP A 32 -5.17 7.73 -3.21
C ASP A 32 -4.04 6.95 -2.49
N ILE A 33 -3.89 7.12 -1.18
CA ILE A 33 -2.94 6.35 -0.37
C ILE A 33 -3.24 4.84 -0.46
N ASN A 34 -4.51 4.43 -0.37
CA ASN A 34 -4.90 3.02 -0.45
C ASN A 34 -4.76 2.46 -1.86
N HIS A 35 -5.10 3.23 -2.89
CA HIS A 35 -4.93 2.84 -4.28
C HIS A 35 -3.47 2.60 -4.62
N ARG A 36 -2.58 3.51 -4.23
CA ARG A 36 -1.12 3.36 -4.42
C ARG A 36 -0.59 2.13 -3.70
N PHE A 37 -1.00 1.92 -2.46
CA PHE A 37 -0.64 0.73 -1.70
C PHE A 37 -1.12 -0.56 -2.40
N THR A 38 -2.37 -0.60 -2.85
CA THR A 38 -2.92 -1.76 -3.55
C THR A 38 -2.21 -2.01 -4.89
N LEU A 39 -1.89 -0.93 -5.64
CA LEU A 39 -1.08 -1.02 -6.86
C LEU A 39 0.33 -1.55 -6.59
N GLU A 40 0.95 -1.12 -5.50
CA GLU A 40 2.27 -1.60 -5.08
C GLU A 40 2.22 -3.11 -4.79
N VAL A 41 1.27 -3.57 -3.98
CA VAL A 41 1.05 -4.99 -3.70
C VAL A 41 0.84 -5.78 -4.99
N LEU A 42 -0.07 -5.35 -5.86
CA LEU A 42 -0.33 -6.01 -7.14
C LEU A 42 0.87 -6.01 -8.10
N SER A 43 1.83 -5.10 -7.91
CA SER A 43 3.01 -4.96 -8.80
C SER A 43 4.25 -5.69 -8.30
N GLN A 44 4.46 -5.75 -6.99
CA GLN A 44 5.67 -6.32 -6.38
C GLN A 44 5.58 -7.83 -6.22
N ASP A 45 4.46 -8.35 -5.73
CA ASP A 45 4.34 -9.77 -5.42
C ASP A 45 4.38 -10.68 -6.65
N TRP A 46 4.13 -10.11 -7.83
CA TRP A 46 4.21 -10.87 -9.08
C TRP A 46 5.60 -10.88 -9.71
N LYS A 47 6.50 -9.97 -9.29
CA LYS A 47 7.92 -9.98 -9.71
C LYS A 47 8.78 -10.93 -8.88
N SER A 48 8.44 -11.15 -7.61
CA SER A 48 9.13 -12.12 -6.74
C SER A 48 8.79 -13.58 -7.10
N HIS A 49 7.97 -13.78 -8.11
CA HIS A 49 7.42 -15.06 -8.57
C HIS A 49 8.39 -15.93 -9.38
N ASP A 50 9.65 -15.55 -9.58
CA ASP A 50 10.57 -16.42 -10.31
C ASP A 50 10.78 -17.78 -9.62
N LEU A 51 10.73 -17.84 -8.29
CA LEU A 51 10.68 -19.10 -7.54
C LEU A 51 9.28 -19.71 -7.49
N GLY A 52 8.23 -18.88 -7.49
CA GLY A 52 6.83 -19.29 -7.52
C GLY A 52 6.39 -19.80 -8.90
N ILE A 53 6.95 -19.29 -9.99
CA ILE A 53 6.69 -19.79 -11.35
C ILE A 53 7.08 -21.24 -11.48
N SER A 54 8.21 -21.67 -10.91
CA SER A 54 8.61 -23.06 -10.91
C SER A 54 7.62 -23.96 -10.13
N ALA A 55 7.12 -23.49 -8.99
CA ALA A 55 6.11 -24.21 -8.21
C ALA A 55 4.74 -24.20 -8.90
N SER A 56 4.36 -23.11 -9.54
CA SER A 56 3.13 -22.99 -10.34
C SER A 56 3.18 -23.86 -11.59
N ASN A 57 4.32 -23.91 -12.30
CA ASN A 57 4.51 -24.78 -13.46
C ASN A 57 4.48 -26.27 -13.06
N LEU A 58 5.11 -26.63 -11.94
CA LEU A 58 5.01 -27.98 -11.38
C LEU A 58 3.58 -28.36 -10.96
N ARG A 59 2.73 -27.40 -10.58
CA ARG A 59 1.30 -27.60 -10.31
C ARG A 59 0.47 -27.70 -11.58
N ARG A 60 0.78 -26.92 -12.62
CA ARG A 60 0.12 -27.00 -13.95
C ARG A 60 0.33 -28.33 -14.65
N ASP A 61 1.43 -29.00 -14.42
CA ASP A 61 1.72 -30.35 -14.95
C ASP A 61 0.87 -31.44 -14.27
N ARG A 62 0.10 -31.13 -13.22
CA ARG A 62 -0.87 -32.05 -12.65
C ARG A 62 -2.10 -32.14 -13.57
N LYS A 63 -2.41 -33.38 -13.98
CA LYS A 63 -3.57 -33.69 -14.86
C LYS A 63 -4.93 -33.22 -14.32
N ASN A 64 -5.05 -32.91 -13.02
CA ASN A 64 -6.24 -32.35 -12.38
C ASN A 64 -5.81 -31.23 -11.41
N PRO A 65 -6.04 -29.96 -11.73
CA PRO A 65 -5.81 -28.86 -10.80
C PRO A 65 -6.73 -29.02 -9.58
N THR A 66 -6.14 -29.11 -8.40
CA THR A 66 -6.85 -29.31 -7.12
C THR A 66 -7.29 -27.98 -6.52
N ASP A 67 -6.60 -26.88 -6.87
CA ASP A 67 -6.91 -25.53 -6.42
C ASP A 67 -7.70 -24.79 -7.50
N ILE A 68 -8.71 -24.02 -7.08
CA ILE A 68 -9.50 -23.17 -7.97
C ILE A 68 -8.62 -22.13 -8.68
N LEU A 69 -7.57 -21.63 -8.02
CA LEU A 69 -6.61 -20.68 -8.57
C LEU A 69 -5.73 -21.29 -9.67
N ASP A 70 -5.52 -22.60 -9.68
CA ASP A 70 -4.77 -23.30 -10.74
C ASP A 70 -5.52 -23.30 -12.09
N ARG A 71 -6.80 -22.96 -12.09
CA ARG A 71 -7.67 -22.87 -13.27
C ARG A 71 -7.71 -21.47 -13.89
N ILE A 72 -7.16 -20.50 -13.21
CA ILE A 72 -7.24 -19.08 -13.59
C ILE A 72 -5.86 -18.62 -14.05
N ASP A 73 -5.82 -17.82 -15.11
CA ASP A 73 -4.62 -17.06 -15.44
C ASP A 73 -4.50 -15.85 -14.50
N LEU A 74 -3.86 -16.10 -13.36
CA LEU A 74 -3.69 -15.09 -12.32
C LEU A 74 -2.90 -13.88 -12.82
N ALA A 75 -1.93 -14.07 -13.72
CA ALA A 75 -1.14 -12.96 -14.25
C ALA A 75 -2.02 -12.01 -15.07
N LEU A 76 -2.87 -12.55 -15.93
CA LEU A 76 -3.84 -11.77 -16.72
C LEU A 76 -4.86 -11.05 -15.82
N VAL A 77 -5.39 -11.76 -14.80
CA VAL A 77 -6.35 -11.19 -13.85
C VAL A 77 -5.73 -10.03 -13.07
N THR A 78 -4.50 -10.17 -12.61
CA THR A 78 -3.81 -9.11 -11.86
C THR A 78 -3.47 -7.91 -12.72
N ASP A 79 -3.02 -8.13 -13.94
CA ASP A 79 -2.77 -7.02 -14.89
C ASP A 79 -4.06 -6.26 -15.20
N SER A 80 -5.19 -6.97 -15.32
CA SER A 80 -6.50 -6.37 -15.50
C SER A 80 -6.96 -5.58 -14.27
N LEU A 81 -6.77 -6.12 -13.07
CA LEU A 81 -7.07 -5.41 -11.80
C LEU A 81 -6.26 -4.11 -11.70
N ARG A 82 -4.96 -4.18 -12.02
CA ARG A 82 -4.09 -3.01 -12.00
C ARG A 82 -4.53 -1.94 -12.97
N LYS A 83 -4.83 -2.30 -14.23
CA LYS A 83 -5.33 -1.37 -15.25
C LYS A 83 -6.63 -0.71 -14.83
N LEU A 84 -7.59 -1.46 -14.31
CA LEU A 84 -8.86 -0.91 -13.84
C LEU A 84 -8.67 0.04 -12.67
N LEU A 85 -7.79 -0.29 -11.73
CA LEU A 85 -7.46 0.57 -10.59
C LEU A 85 -6.85 1.90 -11.06
N GLU A 86 -5.92 1.87 -12.02
CA GLU A 86 -5.32 3.06 -12.62
C GLU A 86 -6.37 3.93 -13.32
N ILE A 87 -7.30 3.32 -14.06
CA ILE A 87 -8.40 4.03 -14.75
C ILE A 87 -9.31 4.69 -13.74
N ARG A 88 -9.76 3.98 -12.71
CA ARG A 88 -10.62 4.54 -11.65
C ARG A 88 -9.96 5.69 -10.93
N ASN A 89 -8.69 5.53 -10.56
CA ASN A 89 -7.95 6.59 -9.89
C ASN A 89 -7.89 7.90 -10.69
N ARG A 90 -7.95 7.84 -12.02
CA ARG A 90 -8.01 9.02 -12.89
C ARG A 90 -9.42 9.60 -13.02
N ALA A 91 -10.44 8.74 -13.04
CA ALA A 91 -11.82 9.13 -13.33
C ALA A 91 -12.56 9.76 -12.13
N GLU A 92 -12.21 9.37 -10.90
CA GLU A 92 -12.92 9.76 -9.68
C GLU A 92 -12.49 11.12 -9.09
N GLN A 93 -11.86 11.99 -9.88
CA GLN A 93 -11.43 13.32 -9.43
C GLN A 93 -12.62 14.29 -9.38
N THR A 94 -13.43 14.20 -8.31
CA THR A 94 -14.56 15.11 -8.08
C THR A 94 -14.17 16.44 -7.43
N VAL A 95 -13.05 16.49 -6.72
CA VAL A 95 -12.50 17.69 -6.09
C VAL A 95 -11.14 18.00 -6.70
N ALA A 96 -10.96 19.24 -7.18
CA ALA A 96 -9.66 19.69 -7.68
C ALA A 96 -8.73 19.94 -6.49
N LEU A 97 -7.84 18.98 -6.21
CA LEU A 97 -6.78 19.11 -5.22
C LEU A 97 -5.46 19.41 -5.92
N ASP A 98 -4.80 20.47 -5.50
CA ASP A 98 -3.40 20.71 -5.83
C ASP A 98 -2.46 20.06 -4.79
N ASP A 99 -1.15 20.13 -5.07
CA ASP A 99 -0.13 19.54 -4.20
C ASP A 99 -0.13 20.15 -2.80
N VAL A 100 -0.53 21.44 -2.67
CA VAL A 100 -0.56 22.12 -1.38
C VAL A 100 -1.71 21.61 -0.52
N HIS A 101 -2.90 21.44 -1.09
CA HIS A 101 -4.03 20.83 -0.40
C HIS A 101 -3.69 19.38 0.05
N ALA A 102 -3.08 18.60 -0.84
CA ALA A 102 -2.68 17.22 -0.53
C ALA A 102 -1.64 17.17 0.60
N ALA A 103 -0.67 18.09 0.60
CA ALA A 103 0.35 18.17 1.64
C ALA A 103 -0.26 18.56 3.01
N GLU A 104 -1.13 19.57 3.07
CA GLU A 104 -1.81 19.96 4.32
C GLU A 104 -2.73 18.86 4.85
N ILE A 105 -3.44 18.13 3.97
CA ILE A 105 -4.28 17.00 4.38
C ILE A 105 -3.42 15.87 4.96
N LYS A 106 -2.29 15.54 4.32
CA LYS A 106 -1.36 14.52 4.86
C LYS A 106 -0.81 14.92 6.21
N GLU A 107 -0.37 16.16 6.37
CA GLU A 107 0.09 16.68 7.66
C GLU A 107 -1.01 16.59 8.73
N TYR A 108 -2.24 16.94 8.37
CA TYR A 108 -3.39 16.84 9.27
C TYR A 108 -3.66 15.40 9.69
N LEU A 109 -3.62 14.43 8.75
CA LEU A 109 -3.79 13.01 9.04
C LEU A 109 -2.65 12.46 9.93
N ASP A 110 -1.42 12.93 9.72
CA ASP A 110 -0.27 12.56 10.55
C ASP A 110 -0.39 13.09 11.98
N LEU A 111 -0.86 14.33 12.15
CA LEU A 111 -1.14 14.92 13.47
C LEU A 111 -2.26 14.21 14.22
N LEU A 112 -3.19 13.57 13.52
CA LEU A 112 -4.25 12.74 14.07
C LEU A 112 -3.81 11.28 14.33
N ASP A 113 -2.54 10.94 14.14
CA ASP A 113 -2.02 9.58 14.22
C ASP A 113 -2.70 8.57 13.26
N LEU A 114 -3.27 9.05 12.16
CA LEU A 114 -3.93 8.21 11.15
C LEU A 114 -2.97 7.74 10.07
N THR A 115 -1.93 8.54 9.79
CA THR A 115 -0.87 8.20 8.85
C THR A 115 0.50 8.38 9.49
N ARG A 116 1.50 7.71 8.94
CA ARG A 116 2.91 7.85 9.31
C ARG A 116 3.78 7.69 8.07
N GLU A 117 4.88 8.41 8.06
CA GLU A 117 5.90 8.28 7.02
C GLU A 117 6.99 7.29 7.45
N ILE A 118 7.30 6.36 6.57
CA ILE A 118 8.43 5.43 6.70
C ILE A 118 9.47 5.80 5.66
N ASP A 119 10.72 5.96 6.11
CA ASP A 119 11.83 6.27 5.23
C ASP A 119 12.16 5.05 4.36
N VAL A 120 12.43 5.29 3.07
CA VAL A 120 12.92 4.31 2.11
C VAL A 120 14.25 4.81 1.58
N LEU A 121 15.30 4.02 1.79
CA LEU A 121 16.63 4.29 1.24
C LEU A 121 16.86 3.43 0.00
N HIS A 122 17.43 4.03 -1.04
CA HIS A 122 17.68 3.36 -2.29
C HIS A 122 19.18 3.10 -2.49
N LEU A 123 19.56 1.87 -2.84
CA LEU A 123 20.91 1.52 -3.27
C LEU A 123 20.95 1.40 -4.80
N PRO A 124 22.07 1.75 -5.44
CA PRO A 124 23.33 2.24 -4.85
C PRO A 124 23.33 3.72 -4.46
N ASP A 125 22.30 4.47 -4.82
CA ASP A 125 22.24 5.92 -4.58
C ASP A 125 21.54 6.22 -3.25
N VAL A 126 22.29 6.18 -2.14
CA VAL A 126 21.79 6.54 -0.80
C VAL A 126 21.43 8.03 -0.65
N SER A 127 21.76 8.88 -1.62
CA SER A 127 21.32 10.28 -1.63
C SER A 127 19.83 10.41 -1.99
N THR A 128 19.30 9.44 -2.73
CA THR A 128 17.88 9.36 -3.06
C THR A 128 17.12 8.76 -1.88
N LYS A 129 16.53 9.64 -1.08
CA LYS A 129 15.59 9.27 0.00
C LYS A 129 14.18 9.47 -0.51
N SER A 130 13.34 8.50 -0.28
CA SER A 130 11.90 8.63 -0.45
C SER A 130 11.19 8.25 0.84
N SER A 131 9.92 8.55 0.93
CA SER A 131 9.09 8.09 2.03
C SER A 131 7.86 7.38 1.51
N ARG A 132 7.38 6.44 2.29
CA ARG A 132 6.12 5.74 2.05
C ARG A 132 5.13 6.11 3.15
N THR A 133 3.97 6.61 2.74
CA THR A 133 2.88 6.90 3.68
C THR A 133 2.15 5.63 4.07
N VAL A 134 2.11 5.34 5.36
CA VAL A 134 1.45 4.17 5.92
C VAL A 134 0.23 4.61 6.73
N ILE A 135 -0.90 3.92 6.56
CA ILE A 135 -2.08 4.11 7.42
C ILE A 135 -1.83 3.37 8.74
N ALA A 136 -1.80 4.11 9.85
CA ALA A 136 -1.53 3.57 11.18
C ALA A 136 -2.66 2.68 11.73
N GLN A 137 -3.83 2.66 11.06
CA GLN A 137 -4.98 1.85 11.42
C GLN A 137 -5.13 0.66 10.46
N PRO A 138 -4.55 -0.51 10.77
CA PRO A 138 -4.51 -1.64 9.83
C PRO A 138 -5.90 -2.15 9.47
N GLY A 139 -6.86 -2.14 10.42
CA GLY A 139 -8.24 -2.55 10.15
C GLY A 139 -8.94 -1.69 9.11
N LEU A 140 -8.69 -0.38 9.11
CA LEU A 140 -9.23 0.55 8.11
C LEU A 140 -8.64 0.25 6.73
N ARG A 141 -7.33 0.08 6.65
CA ARG A 141 -6.65 -0.26 5.39
C ARG A 141 -7.18 -1.56 4.79
N TYR A 142 -7.31 -2.60 5.63
CA TYR A 142 -7.83 -3.89 5.18
C TYR A 142 -9.27 -3.78 4.64
N ALA A 143 -10.16 -3.11 5.38
CA ALA A 143 -11.55 -2.95 4.96
C ALA A 143 -11.69 -2.18 3.65
N GLN A 144 -10.89 -1.14 3.45
CA GLN A 144 -10.87 -0.38 2.20
C GLN A 144 -10.32 -1.22 1.04
N ALA A 145 -9.24 -1.97 1.25
CA ALA A 145 -8.69 -2.87 0.23
C ALA A 145 -9.68 -3.98 -0.15
N ASP A 146 -10.36 -4.59 0.82
CA ASP A 146 -11.39 -5.60 0.58
C ASP A 146 -12.54 -5.02 -0.27
N ALA A 147 -13.08 -3.86 0.10
CA ALA A 147 -14.14 -3.20 -0.64
C ALA A 147 -13.69 -2.82 -2.07
N LEU A 148 -12.46 -2.32 -2.24
CA LEU A 148 -11.88 -1.95 -3.51
C LEU A 148 -11.74 -3.17 -4.44
N ILE A 149 -11.07 -4.24 -4.00
CA ILE A 149 -10.87 -5.45 -4.81
C ILE A 149 -12.20 -6.10 -5.17
N ARG A 150 -13.14 -6.16 -4.23
CA ARG A 150 -14.50 -6.66 -4.50
C ARG A 150 -15.20 -5.85 -5.59
N SER A 151 -15.12 -4.52 -5.51
CA SER A 151 -15.71 -3.62 -6.50
C SER A 151 -15.06 -3.77 -7.89
N LEU A 152 -13.72 -3.93 -7.94
CA LEU A 152 -13.00 -4.16 -9.20
C LEU A 152 -13.40 -5.48 -9.85
N LEU A 153 -13.55 -6.56 -9.08
CA LEU A 153 -13.94 -7.88 -9.58
C LEU A 153 -15.40 -7.96 -10.06
N LEU A 154 -16.21 -6.94 -9.83
CA LEU A 154 -17.56 -6.82 -10.42
C LEU A 154 -17.55 -6.23 -11.83
N ASP A 155 -16.40 -5.71 -12.29
CA ASP A 155 -16.25 -5.16 -13.63
C ASP A 155 -16.50 -6.22 -14.72
N GLU A 156 -17.00 -5.80 -15.89
CA GLU A 156 -17.28 -6.67 -17.03
C GLU A 156 -16.05 -7.45 -17.52
N THR A 157 -14.86 -6.90 -17.33
CA THR A 157 -13.57 -7.56 -17.62
C THR A 157 -13.46 -8.94 -16.97
N PHE A 158 -14.11 -9.14 -15.82
CA PHE A 158 -14.10 -10.41 -15.08
C PHE A 158 -15.38 -11.22 -15.24
N SER A 159 -16.23 -10.91 -16.25
CA SER A 159 -17.50 -11.60 -16.46
C SER A 159 -17.34 -13.12 -16.73
N ALA A 160 -16.20 -13.53 -17.30
CA ALA A 160 -15.89 -14.93 -17.56
C ALA A 160 -15.56 -15.73 -16.28
N LEU A 161 -15.21 -15.08 -15.17
CA LEU A 161 -14.94 -15.75 -13.90
C LEU A 161 -16.24 -16.03 -13.14
N SER A 162 -16.38 -17.26 -12.67
CA SER A 162 -17.44 -17.64 -11.73
C SER A 162 -17.31 -16.88 -10.40
N LEU A 163 -18.37 -16.85 -9.62
CA LEU A 163 -18.35 -16.23 -8.28
C LEU A 163 -17.28 -16.87 -7.39
N ALA A 164 -17.10 -18.19 -7.44
CA ALA A 164 -16.11 -18.90 -6.67
C ALA A 164 -14.67 -18.50 -7.05
N GLU A 165 -14.41 -18.35 -8.35
CA GLU A 165 -13.11 -17.90 -8.86
C GLU A 165 -12.82 -16.45 -8.48
N ARG A 166 -13.79 -15.54 -8.59
CA ARG A 166 -13.63 -14.15 -8.11
C ARG A 166 -13.35 -14.08 -6.62
N THR A 167 -14.04 -14.90 -5.81
CA THR A 167 -13.81 -14.99 -4.38
C THR A 167 -12.40 -15.51 -4.08
N ALA A 168 -11.93 -16.53 -4.80
CA ALA A 168 -10.58 -17.07 -4.64
C ALA A 168 -9.50 -16.02 -4.99
N VAL A 169 -9.69 -15.27 -6.08
CA VAL A 169 -8.81 -14.16 -6.47
C VAL A 169 -8.81 -13.07 -5.39
N GLN A 170 -9.98 -12.66 -4.91
CA GLN A 170 -10.10 -11.67 -3.84
C GLN A 170 -9.31 -12.12 -2.59
N GLN A 171 -9.52 -13.34 -2.13
CA GLN A 171 -8.81 -13.88 -0.96
C GLN A 171 -7.30 -13.95 -1.18
N ARG A 172 -6.85 -14.30 -2.38
CA ARG A 172 -5.42 -14.31 -2.71
C ARG A 172 -4.81 -12.91 -2.59
N VAL A 173 -5.43 -11.90 -3.21
CA VAL A 173 -4.96 -10.51 -3.13
C VAL A 173 -4.97 -10.00 -1.69
N LEU A 174 -6.03 -10.29 -0.93
CA LEU A 174 -6.13 -9.88 0.48
C LEU A 174 -5.09 -10.57 1.37
N THR A 175 -4.64 -11.76 1.04
CA THR A 175 -3.55 -12.44 1.76
C THR A 175 -2.22 -11.69 1.57
N GLU A 176 -1.91 -11.26 0.35
CA GLU A 176 -0.72 -10.43 0.08
C GLU A 176 -0.81 -9.06 0.79
N ILE A 177 -2.00 -8.44 0.75
CA ILE A 177 -2.25 -7.18 1.48
C ILE A 177 -2.00 -7.34 2.98
N LYS A 178 -2.44 -8.47 3.58
CA LYS A 178 -2.17 -8.76 5.01
C LYS A 178 -0.68 -8.91 5.29
N GLY A 179 0.06 -9.58 4.42
CA GLY A 179 1.52 -9.69 4.53
C GLY A 179 2.17 -8.31 4.59
N ARG A 180 1.86 -7.46 3.62
CA ARG A 180 2.40 -6.10 3.54
C ARG A 180 1.97 -5.20 4.72
N MET A 181 0.73 -5.36 5.19
CA MET A 181 0.26 -4.67 6.40
C MET A 181 1.02 -5.10 7.64
N LEU A 182 1.40 -6.37 7.75
CA LEU A 182 2.22 -6.86 8.87
C LEU A 182 3.60 -6.20 8.86
N GLU A 183 4.23 -6.09 7.70
CA GLU A 183 5.51 -5.38 7.55
C GLU A 183 5.39 -3.93 8.00
N ASP A 184 4.36 -3.22 7.54
CA ASP A 184 4.07 -1.84 7.94
C ASP A 184 3.88 -1.70 9.46
N ILE A 185 3.15 -2.61 10.10
CA ILE A 185 2.93 -2.61 11.55
C ILE A 185 4.26 -2.80 12.29
N VAL A 186 5.05 -3.80 11.90
CA VAL A 186 6.34 -4.11 12.55
C VAL A 186 7.31 -2.94 12.39
N LEU A 187 7.36 -2.31 11.22
CA LEU A 187 8.15 -1.10 10.96
C LEU A 187 7.76 0.05 11.89
N LEU A 188 6.46 0.35 11.96
CA LEU A 188 5.92 1.44 12.80
C LEU A 188 6.21 1.20 14.28
N GLU A 189 5.89 0.02 14.80
CA GLU A 189 6.14 -0.35 16.19
C GLU A 189 7.62 -0.30 16.53
N THR A 190 8.48 -0.79 15.62
CA THR A 190 9.93 -0.74 15.80
C THR A 190 10.45 0.70 15.82
N LYS A 191 9.94 1.56 14.92
CA LYS A 191 10.30 2.99 14.86
C LYS A 191 9.88 3.71 16.15
N LEU A 192 8.67 3.46 16.64
CA LEU A 192 8.17 4.05 17.89
C LEU A 192 8.93 3.57 19.11
N ALA A 193 9.28 2.28 19.18
CA ALA A 193 10.04 1.71 20.28
C ALA A 193 11.52 2.14 20.31
N ASN A 194 12.05 2.63 19.20
CA ASN A 194 13.47 2.99 19.06
C ASN A 194 13.67 4.43 18.57
N PRO A 195 13.25 5.47 19.32
CA PRO A 195 13.25 6.87 18.86
C PRO A 195 14.67 7.43 18.58
N LYS A 196 15.72 6.79 19.09
CA LYS A 196 17.12 7.18 18.85
C LYS A 196 17.78 6.45 17.68
N LYS A 197 17.10 5.45 17.11
CA LYS A 197 17.61 4.65 15.99
C LYS A 197 16.88 5.06 14.70
N GLN A 198 17.55 4.81 13.57
CA GLN A 198 16.93 4.96 12.27
C GLN A 198 16.30 3.62 11.87
N VAL A 199 14.99 3.65 11.58
CA VAL A 199 14.23 2.48 11.11
C VAL A 199 13.69 2.81 9.74
N PHE A 200 14.05 2.02 8.73
CA PHE A 200 13.73 2.29 7.34
C PHE A 200 13.67 1.00 6.51
N VAL A 201 13.07 1.09 5.33
CA VAL A 201 13.14 0.07 4.27
C VAL A 201 14.37 0.33 3.42
N LEU A 202 15.10 -0.72 3.05
CA LEU A 202 16.25 -0.61 2.17
C LEU A 202 15.93 -1.26 0.82
N GLN A 203 15.82 -0.45 -0.21
CA GLN A 203 15.47 -0.88 -1.55
C GLN A 203 16.68 -0.89 -2.48
N PHE A 204 16.78 -1.90 -3.33
CA PHE A 204 17.82 -2.05 -4.37
C PHE A 204 17.20 -2.58 -5.67
N PRO A 205 17.91 -2.53 -6.81
CA PRO A 205 17.31 -2.79 -8.11
C PRO A 205 16.63 -4.15 -8.29
N VAL A 206 17.03 -5.16 -7.50
CA VAL A 206 16.53 -6.54 -7.61
C VAL A 206 15.71 -6.99 -6.38
N GLY A 207 15.45 -6.12 -5.42
CA GLY A 207 14.69 -6.48 -4.22
C GLY A 207 14.75 -5.42 -3.13
N GLU A 208 14.28 -5.77 -1.96
CA GLU A 208 14.30 -4.91 -0.77
C GLU A 208 14.55 -5.74 0.49
N PHE A 209 15.05 -5.10 1.53
CA PHE A 209 14.98 -5.61 2.90
C PHE A 209 13.81 -4.93 3.60
N ASP A 210 12.92 -5.72 4.18
CA ASP A 210 11.66 -5.26 4.76
C ASP A 210 11.88 -4.25 5.87
N MET A 211 12.93 -4.43 6.68
CA MET A 211 13.26 -3.50 7.76
C MET A 211 14.76 -3.49 8.06
N VAL A 212 15.30 -2.29 8.17
CA VAL A 212 16.66 -2.05 8.64
C VAL A 212 16.58 -1.16 9.89
N VAL A 213 17.31 -1.57 10.95
CA VAL A 213 17.47 -0.78 12.16
C VAL A 213 18.93 -0.39 12.30
N PHE A 214 19.25 0.88 12.13
CA PHE A 214 20.56 1.45 12.28
C PHE A 214 20.68 2.19 13.59
N ASP A 215 21.69 1.84 14.37
CA ASP A 215 22.03 2.49 15.63
C ASP A 215 23.25 3.39 15.40
N PRO A 216 23.08 4.72 15.29
CA PRO A 216 24.17 5.64 15.02
C PRO A 216 25.16 5.75 16.19
N GLU A 217 24.72 5.52 17.45
CA GLU A 217 25.59 5.58 18.63
C GLU A 217 26.51 4.36 18.70
N ALA A 218 25.98 3.17 18.36
CA ALA A 218 26.73 1.92 18.37
C ALA A 218 27.44 1.63 17.03
N GLY A 219 27.14 2.38 15.96
CA GLY A 219 27.63 2.11 14.61
C GLY A 219 27.19 0.74 14.09
N SER A 220 26.06 0.22 14.55
CA SER A 220 25.57 -1.12 14.23
C SER A 220 24.31 -1.09 13.38
N CYS A 221 24.21 -2.05 12.47
CA CYS A 221 23.08 -2.22 11.58
C CYS A 221 22.50 -3.63 11.74
N ARG A 222 21.17 -3.72 11.87
CA ARG A 222 20.44 -4.99 11.86
C ARG A 222 19.44 -4.99 10.72
N ILE A 223 19.37 -6.11 10.00
CA ILE A 223 18.51 -6.30 8.86
C ILE A 223 17.50 -7.39 9.19
N PHE A 224 16.25 -7.17 8.84
CA PHE A 224 15.15 -8.07 9.13
C PHE A 224 14.34 -8.34 7.86
N GLU A 225 13.89 -9.57 7.73
CA GLU A 225 12.85 -9.97 6.80
C GLU A 225 11.62 -10.38 7.61
N ILE A 226 10.45 -9.86 7.26
CA ILE A 226 9.21 -10.03 8.00
C ILE A 226 8.33 -11.01 7.24
N LYS A 227 7.95 -12.14 7.85
CA LYS A 227 7.13 -13.16 7.20
C LYS A 227 5.84 -13.40 7.95
N HIS A 228 4.75 -13.44 7.19
CA HIS A 228 3.47 -13.94 7.65
C HIS A 228 3.47 -15.46 7.51
N SER A 229 3.35 -16.16 8.62
CA SER A 229 3.21 -17.63 8.67
C SER A 229 1.74 -18.04 8.61
#